data_73b1cc9953cae7c1fee3f77b39bddc0b
#
_entry.id   73b1cc9953cae7c1fee3f77b39bddc0b
#
_cell.length_a   1.000
_cell.length_b   1.000
_cell.length_c   1.000
_cell.angle_alpha   90.00
_cell.angle_beta   90.00
_cell.angle_gamma   90.00
#
_symmetry.space_group_name_H-M   'P 1'
#
loop_
_entity.id
_entity.type
_entity.pdbx_description
1 polymer ?
#
loop_
_entity_poly.entity_id
_entity_poly.type
_entity_poly.pdbx_seq_one_letter_code
_entity_poly.pdbx_strand_id
1 'polypeptide(L)'
;MINEYINYLNTIKGSSTHTAAAYRRDLRQFVAFIKQNYPGTAWSTITKGMIEHYVMTLVSYGELPSTTNRKISAISGLYRYLNTHGYECTNPAQYVSRRKIADT
;
A
#
# COMPACT_ATOMS: atom_id res chain seq x y z
N MET A 1 13.29 1.19 3.31
CA MET A 1 12.30 0.11 3.07
C MET A 1 11.49 0.31 1.79
N ILE A 2 10.83 1.45 1.61
CA ILE A 2 10.08 1.70 0.37
C ILE A 2 11.00 1.68 -0.84
N ASN A 3 12.14 2.36 -0.78
CA ASN A 3 13.08 2.41 -1.89
C ASN A 3 13.62 1.02 -2.27
N GLU A 4 13.87 0.18 -1.28
CA GLU A 4 14.34 -1.19 -1.52
C GLU A 4 13.27 -2.01 -2.27
N TYR A 5 12.01 -1.89 -1.86
CA TYR A 5 10.90 -2.55 -2.55
C TYR A 5 10.76 -2.04 -4.00
N ILE A 6 10.87 -0.72 -4.20
CA ILE A 6 10.76 -0.14 -5.54
C ILE A 6 11.91 -0.62 -6.44
N ASN A 7 13.14 -0.70 -5.90
CA ASN A 7 14.26 -1.30 -6.63
C ASN A 7 13.99 -2.76 -7.00
N TYR A 8 13.42 -3.53 -6.07
CA TYR A 8 13.04 -4.91 -6.33
C TYR A 8 12.03 -5.02 -7.48
N LEU A 9 11.02 -4.14 -7.49
CA LEU A 9 10.04 -4.12 -8.58
C LEU A 9 10.69 -3.83 -9.93
N ASN A 10 11.60 -2.86 -9.96
CA ASN A 10 12.26 -2.46 -11.20
C ASN A 10 13.22 -3.53 -11.73
N THR A 11 13.98 -4.18 -10.84
CA THR A 11 15.08 -5.05 -11.25
C THR A 11 14.70 -6.51 -11.33
N ILE A 12 14.00 -7.02 -10.30
CA ILE A 12 13.70 -8.46 -10.19
C ILE A 12 12.36 -8.81 -10.81
N LYS A 13 11.33 -8.03 -10.49
CA LYS A 13 9.98 -8.26 -11.04
C LYS A 13 9.80 -7.77 -12.46
N GLY A 14 10.68 -6.89 -12.94
CA GLY A 14 10.55 -6.33 -14.28
C GLY A 14 9.34 -5.44 -14.47
N SER A 15 8.83 -4.85 -13.40
CA SER A 15 7.71 -3.92 -13.49
C SER A 15 8.10 -2.67 -14.27
N SER A 16 7.12 -2.05 -14.94
CA SER A 16 7.40 -0.82 -15.68
C SER A 16 7.82 0.31 -14.73
N THR A 17 8.62 1.23 -15.26
CA THR A 17 9.06 2.41 -14.51
C THR A 17 7.85 3.23 -14.01
N HIS A 18 6.80 3.32 -14.83
CA HIS A 18 5.58 4.04 -14.44
C HIS A 18 4.87 3.38 -13.26
N THR A 19 4.77 2.04 -13.27
CA THR A 19 4.15 1.29 -12.17
C THR A 19 4.95 1.47 -10.88
N ALA A 20 6.27 1.33 -10.94
CA ALA A 20 7.13 1.49 -9.78
C ALA A 20 7.06 2.91 -9.21
N ALA A 21 7.06 3.94 -10.07
CA ALA A 21 6.95 5.32 -9.64
C ALA A 21 5.59 5.61 -8.97
N ALA A 22 4.51 5.06 -9.52
CA ALA A 22 3.19 5.19 -8.94
C ALA A 22 3.11 4.53 -7.55
N TYR A 23 3.66 3.33 -7.41
CA TYR A 23 3.70 2.61 -6.14
C TYR A 23 4.53 3.34 -5.10
N ARG A 24 5.67 3.94 -5.49
CA ARG A 24 6.48 4.75 -4.57
C ARG A 24 5.66 5.91 -4.01
N ARG A 25 4.96 6.62 -4.87
CA ARG A 25 4.11 7.74 -4.48
C ARG A 25 3.00 7.29 -3.55
N ASP A 26 2.33 6.19 -3.91
CA ASP A 26 1.25 5.62 -3.12
C ASP A 26 1.72 5.21 -1.73
N LEU A 27 2.86 4.56 -1.63
CA LEU A 27 3.41 4.11 -0.35
C LEU A 27 3.86 5.28 0.53
N ARG A 28 4.45 6.30 -0.06
CA ARG A 28 4.85 7.51 0.69
C ARG A 28 3.63 8.24 1.25
N GLN A 29 2.56 8.29 0.47
CA GLN A 29 1.29 8.88 0.91
C GLN A 29 0.70 8.09 2.08
N PHE A 30 0.73 6.76 1.98
CA PHE A 30 0.27 5.88 3.06
C PHE A 30 1.09 6.09 4.35
N VAL A 31 2.42 6.13 4.23
CA VAL A 31 3.30 6.36 5.38
C VAL A 31 2.99 7.71 6.04
N ALA A 32 2.78 8.75 5.25
CA ALA A 32 2.42 10.07 5.79
C ALA A 32 1.10 10.02 6.58
N PHE A 33 0.10 9.29 6.05
CA PHE A 33 -1.17 9.10 6.75
C PHE A 33 -0.97 8.38 8.09
N ILE A 34 -0.19 7.31 8.09
CA ILE A 34 0.07 6.54 9.32
C ILE A 34 0.81 7.40 10.35
N LYS A 35 1.81 8.16 9.92
CA LYS A 35 2.55 9.03 10.84
C LYS A 35 1.65 10.11 11.45
N GLN A 36 0.70 10.61 10.69
CA GLN A 36 -0.20 11.67 11.15
C GLN A 36 -1.28 11.13 12.10
N ASN A 37 -1.85 9.95 11.80
CA ASN A 37 -3.01 9.42 12.51
C ASN A 37 -2.65 8.37 13.55
N TYR A 38 -1.53 7.68 13.37
CA TYR A 38 -1.08 6.58 14.25
C TYR A 38 0.43 6.71 14.48
N PRO A 39 0.88 7.81 15.13
CA PRO A 39 2.31 8.05 15.32
C PRO A 39 2.98 6.94 16.11
N GLY A 40 4.20 6.60 15.74
CA GLY A 40 4.97 5.55 16.39
C GLY A 40 4.64 4.14 15.93
N THR A 41 3.78 3.96 14.92
CA THR A 41 3.43 2.64 14.42
C THR A 41 4.52 2.12 13.50
N ALA A 42 5.00 0.90 13.76
CA ALA A 42 5.94 0.19 12.90
C ALA A 42 5.18 -0.59 11.82
N TRP A 43 5.88 -0.97 10.75
CA TRP A 43 5.29 -1.78 9.69
C TRP A 43 4.63 -3.06 10.23
N SER A 44 5.27 -3.72 11.21
CA SER A 44 4.76 -4.96 11.80
C SER A 44 3.51 -4.76 12.67
N THR A 45 3.20 -3.54 13.06
CA THR A 45 2.06 -3.23 13.94
C THR A 45 0.92 -2.50 13.25
N ILE A 46 1.05 -2.21 11.95
CA ILE A 46 -0.05 -1.67 11.16
C ILE A 46 -1.13 -2.75 11.04
N THR A 47 -2.37 -2.35 11.29
CA THR A 47 -3.53 -3.26 11.28
C THR A 47 -4.38 -3.06 10.04
N LYS A 48 -5.23 -4.06 9.77
CA LYS A 48 -6.27 -3.96 8.73
C LYS A 48 -7.15 -2.73 8.96
N GLY A 49 -7.53 -2.47 10.20
CA GLY A 49 -8.36 -1.31 10.54
C GLY A 49 -7.71 0.02 10.20
N MET A 50 -6.40 0.13 10.37
CA MET A 50 -5.66 1.34 9.99
C MET A 50 -5.69 1.55 8.48
N ILE A 51 -5.54 0.48 7.71
CA ILE A 51 -5.61 0.55 6.25
C ILE A 51 -7.02 0.88 5.79
N GLU A 52 -8.05 0.30 6.42
CA GLU A 52 -9.43 0.63 6.12
C GLU A 52 -9.73 2.10 6.41
N HIS A 53 -9.21 2.63 7.52
CA HIS A 53 -9.32 4.06 7.82
C HIS A 53 -8.69 4.91 6.71
N TYR A 54 -7.51 4.52 6.23
CA TYR A 54 -6.86 5.19 5.11
C TYR A 54 -7.74 5.18 3.86
N VAL A 55 -8.30 4.01 3.51
CA VAL A 55 -9.19 3.86 2.35
C VAL A 55 -10.42 4.75 2.49
N MET A 56 -11.04 4.76 3.66
CA MET A 56 -12.22 5.59 3.91
C MET A 56 -11.91 7.08 3.78
N THR A 57 -10.73 7.49 4.21
CA THR A 57 -10.26 8.87 4.06
C THR A 57 -10.11 9.24 2.58
N LEU A 58 -9.50 8.35 1.79
CA LEU A 58 -9.37 8.56 0.34
C LEU A 58 -10.73 8.68 -0.35
N VAL A 59 -11.67 7.82 0.03
CA VAL A 59 -13.03 7.86 -0.51
C VAL A 59 -13.70 9.19 -0.16
N SER A 60 -13.51 9.70 1.05
CA SER A 60 -14.10 10.97 1.47
C SER A 60 -13.58 12.15 0.67
N TYR A 61 -12.38 12.04 0.11
CA TYR A 61 -11.81 13.06 -0.77
C TYR A 61 -12.20 12.85 -2.25
N GLY A 62 -13.04 11.87 -2.55
CA GLY A 62 -13.51 11.63 -3.90
C GLY A 62 -12.56 10.84 -4.79
N GLU A 63 -11.62 10.09 -4.22
CA GLU A 63 -10.69 9.31 -5.02
C GLU A 63 -11.43 8.21 -5.80
N LEU A 64 -11.00 7.98 -7.05
CA LEU A 64 -11.60 6.96 -7.91
C LEU A 64 -11.29 5.55 -7.38
N PRO A 65 -12.22 4.58 -7.56
CA PRO A 65 -12.02 3.20 -7.12
C PRO A 65 -10.75 2.55 -7.68
N SER A 66 -10.43 2.76 -8.95
CA SER A 66 -9.24 2.19 -9.58
C SER A 66 -7.95 2.68 -8.90
N THR A 67 -7.90 3.96 -8.54
CA THR A 67 -6.75 4.55 -7.86
C THR A 67 -6.62 4.01 -6.44
N THR A 68 -7.74 3.95 -5.70
CA THR A 68 -7.76 3.39 -4.35
C THR A 68 -7.31 1.92 -4.36
N ASN A 69 -7.80 1.13 -5.31
CA ASN A 69 -7.45 -0.29 -5.44
C ASN A 69 -5.96 -0.46 -5.76
N ARG A 70 -5.39 0.41 -6.60
CA ARG A 70 -3.94 0.39 -6.87
C ARG A 70 -3.16 0.65 -5.59
N LYS A 71 -3.60 1.59 -4.76
CA LYS A 71 -2.94 1.91 -3.48
C LYS A 71 -2.99 0.73 -2.51
N ILE A 72 -4.12 0.04 -2.44
CA ILE A 72 -4.23 -1.19 -1.64
C ILE A 72 -3.26 -2.25 -2.17
N SER A 73 -3.16 -2.40 -3.49
CA SER A 73 -2.21 -3.33 -4.12
C SER A 73 -0.77 -2.99 -3.80
N ALA A 74 -0.41 -1.71 -3.77
CA ALA A 74 0.94 -1.27 -3.43
C ALA A 74 1.29 -1.66 -1.98
N ILE A 75 0.37 -1.44 -1.05
CA ILE A 75 0.56 -1.79 0.35
C ILE A 75 0.70 -3.31 0.50
N SER A 76 -0.21 -4.08 -0.11
CA SER A 76 -0.18 -5.54 -0.06
C SER A 76 1.11 -6.09 -0.66
N GLY A 77 1.55 -5.53 -1.78
CA GLY A 77 2.79 -5.93 -2.44
C GLY A 77 4.02 -5.68 -1.58
N LEU A 78 4.06 -4.55 -0.88
CA LEU A 78 5.15 -4.25 0.04
C LEU A 78 5.22 -5.28 1.18
N TYR A 79 4.08 -5.63 1.78
CA TYR A 79 4.06 -6.61 2.86
C TYR A 79 4.47 -8.01 2.38
N ARG A 80 4.08 -8.42 1.17
CA ARG A 80 4.56 -9.68 0.59
C ARG A 80 6.06 -9.65 0.37
N TYR A 81 6.60 -8.53 -0.10
CA TYR A 81 8.05 -8.36 -0.23
C TYR A 81 8.76 -8.50 1.12
N LEU A 82 8.23 -7.84 2.15
CA LEU A 82 8.81 -7.91 3.49
C LEU A 82 8.84 -9.35 4.00
N ASN A 83 7.74 -10.09 3.83
CA ASN A 83 7.65 -11.48 4.29
C ASN A 83 8.64 -12.39 3.57
N THR A 84 8.90 -12.16 2.29
CA THR A 84 9.85 -12.99 1.53
C THR A 84 11.31 -12.58 1.76
N HIS A 85 11.56 -11.45 2.43
CA HIS A 85 12.91 -10.93 2.65
C HIS A 85 13.27 -10.85 4.15
N GLY A 86 12.67 -11.73 4.94
CA GLY A 86 13.08 -11.93 6.32
C GLY A 86 12.37 -11.11 7.39
N TYR A 87 11.39 -10.30 7.01
CA TYR A 87 10.59 -9.56 7.99
C TYR A 87 9.37 -10.40 8.40
N GLU A 88 9.32 -10.76 9.67
CA GLU A 88 8.19 -11.51 10.20
C GLU A 88 7.04 -10.56 10.54
N CYS A 89 6.12 -10.40 9.60
CA CYS A 89 4.92 -9.61 9.82
C CYS A 89 3.77 -10.18 8.98
N THR A 90 2.55 -10.05 9.51
CA THR A 90 1.36 -10.39 8.74
C THR A 90 1.11 -9.33 7.68
N ASN A 91 0.38 -9.68 6.62
CA ASN A 91 -0.03 -8.72 5.60
C ASN A 91 -1.39 -8.14 5.99
N PRO A 92 -1.44 -6.94 6.59
CA PRO A 92 -2.72 -6.36 7.03
C PRO A 92 -3.60 -5.92 5.87
N ALA A 93 -3.07 -5.83 4.66
CA ALA A 93 -3.84 -5.46 3.47
C ALA A 93 -4.45 -6.68 2.78
N GLN A 94 -4.11 -7.90 3.19
CA GLN A 94 -4.54 -9.13 2.49
C GLN A 94 -6.05 -9.25 2.39
N TYR A 95 -6.77 -8.87 3.42
CA TYR A 95 -8.22 -9.00 3.48
C TYR A 95 -8.96 -7.66 3.42
N VAL A 96 -8.27 -6.59 3.07
CA VAL A 96 -8.92 -5.30 2.85
C VAL A 96 -9.74 -5.38 1.56
N SER A 97 -11.03 -5.06 1.65
CA SER A 97 -11.93 -5.13 0.52
C SER A 97 -11.57 -4.12 -0.55
N ARG A 98 -11.53 -4.58 -1.80
CA ARG A 98 -11.37 -3.69 -2.95
C ARG A 98 -12.66 -2.92 -3.20
N ARG A 99 -12.53 -1.70 -3.70
CA ARG A 99 -13.69 -0.92 -4.11
C ARG A 99 -14.22 -1.48 -5.42
N LYS A 100 -15.55 -1.49 -5.54
CA LYS A 100 -16.20 -1.93 -6.78
C LYS A 100 -16.00 -0.87 -7.86
N ILE A 101 -15.45 -1.30 -8.99
CA ILE A 101 -15.32 -0.45 -10.17
C ILE A 101 -16.63 -0.58 -10.93
N ALA A 102 -17.26 0.57 -11.24
CA ALA A 102 -18.52 0.56 -11.97
C ALA A 102 -18.32 -0.01 -13.37
N ASP A 103 -19.13 -0.99 -13.72
CA ASP A 103 -19.21 -1.48 -15.09
C ASP A 103 -19.94 -0.46 -15.94
N THR A 104 -19.30 -0.03 -16.97
CA THR A 104 -19.91 0.87 -17.94
C THR A 104 -20.11 0.16 -19.25
#